data_d6513db696901ec966f2aeafa93135ef
#
_entry.id   d6513db696901ec966f2aeafa93135ef
#
_cell.length_a   1.000
_cell.length_b   1.000
_cell.length_c   1.000
_cell.angle_alpha   90.00
_cell.angle_beta   90.00
_cell.angle_gamma   90.00
#
_symmetry.space_group_name_H-M   'P 1'
#
loop_
_entity.id
_entity.type
_entity.pdbx_description
1 polymer ?
#
loop_
_entity_poly.entity_id
_entity_poly.type
_entity_poly.pdbx_seq_one_letter_code
_entity_poly.pdbx_strand_id
1 'polypeptide(L)'
;MLINKNTFSNKLLNKYIYWSGIITLLFILITSYVNYVNKHFPEQIYITEQSDTSINLSLPVTGSVHDTQNGTDNSLANADFSREVTFITGSPGSYHIDLHLFGFLFLKTVNVNVVDEKYVYPCGFKAGLYLKSSGILVVKTDSIESKSSGTITPCENIITKGDYILKINDEEINSKKQLSCKVNECAGEKLNIELLRNDETINVTVTPVEDKNSEYKLGLWVKDDAQGIGTITYIDTDYNYAALGHPITDNTTGKALNIKYGRLYNTRILSIIKGQNGTPGELRGIIDNKNST
;
A
#
# COMPACT_ATOMS: atom_id res chain seq x y z
N MET A 1 -31.22 44.48 -58.41
CA MET A 1 -31.61 43.19 -57.77
C MET A 1 -30.48 42.77 -56.83
N LEU A 2 -30.50 43.24 -55.58
CA LEU A 2 -29.49 42.91 -54.57
C LEU A 2 -29.99 41.69 -53.82
N ILE A 3 -29.51 40.50 -54.19
CA ILE A 3 -29.82 39.26 -53.47
C ILE A 3 -29.13 39.30 -52.10
N ASN A 4 -29.93 39.17 -51.09
CA ASN A 4 -29.57 39.28 -49.66
C ASN A 4 -28.58 38.16 -49.24
N LYS A 5 -27.27 38.41 -49.39
CA LYS A 5 -26.20 37.48 -48.99
C LYS A 5 -26.19 37.15 -47.49
N ASN A 6 -26.76 38.01 -46.63
CA ASN A 6 -26.73 37.85 -45.17
C ASN A 6 -27.69 36.76 -44.66
N THR A 7 -28.82 36.51 -45.33
CA THR A 7 -29.79 35.50 -44.89
C THR A 7 -29.34 34.07 -45.17
N PHE A 8 -28.53 33.87 -46.22
CA PHE A 8 -27.98 32.56 -46.57
C PHE A 8 -26.82 32.18 -45.63
N SER A 9 -25.96 33.15 -45.27
CA SER A 9 -24.87 32.98 -44.32
C SER A 9 -25.38 32.62 -42.92
N ASN A 10 -26.42 33.29 -42.41
CA ASN A 10 -27.00 33.02 -41.09
C ASN A 10 -27.67 31.64 -41.00
N LYS A 11 -28.30 31.13 -42.08
CA LYS A 11 -28.86 29.78 -42.11
C LYS A 11 -27.78 28.69 -42.03
N LEU A 12 -26.66 28.88 -42.71
CA LEU A 12 -25.52 27.97 -42.65
C LEU A 12 -24.89 28.00 -41.26
N LEU A 13 -24.65 29.17 -40.71
CA LEU A 13 -24.08 29.35 -39.35
C LEU A 13 -24.93 28.67 -38.27
N ASN A 14 -26.26 28.88 -38.30
CA ASN A 14 -27.17 28.22 -37.39
C ASN A 14 -27.16 26.69 -37.53
N LYS A 15 -27.01 26.17 -38.74
CA LYS A 15 -26.88 24.73 -38.98
C LYS A 15 -25.57 24.19 -38.36
N TYR A 16 -24.43 24.87 -38.52
CA TYR A 16 -23.17 24.49 -37.89
C TYR A 16 -23.25 24.54 -36.36
N ILE A 17 -23.83 25.57 -35.76
CA ILE A 17 -24.04 25.68 -34.32
C ILE A 17 -24.93 24.52 -33.83
N TYR A 18 -25.98 24.17 -34.51
CA TYR A 18 -26.85 23.06 -34.15
C TYR A 18 -26.11 21.72 -34.19
N TRP A 19 -25.37 21.45 -35.28
CA TRP A 19 -24.59 20.21 -35.37
C TRP A 19 -23.44 20.13 -34.37
N SER A 20 -22.74 21.25 -34.11
CA SER A 20 -21.71 21.30 -33.08
C SER A 20 -22.30 21.02 -31.69
N GLY A 21 -23.48 21.54 -31.38
CA GLY A 21 -24.20 21.26 -30.12
C GLY A 21 -24.54 19.78 -29.94
N ILE A 22 -25.02 19.12 -31.03
CA ILE A 22 -25.29 17.68 -31.00
C ILE A 22 -24.03 16.88 -30.78
N ILE A 23 -22.95 17.21 -31.49
CA ILE A 23 -21.65 16.50 -31.34
C ILE A 23 -21.10 16.67 -29.91
N THR A 24 -21.18 17.88 -29.38
CA THR A 24 -20.73 18.13 -27.99
C THR A 24 -21.56 17.36 -26.97
N LEU A 25 -22.88 17.31 -27.13
CA LEU A 25 -23.76 16.54 -26.26
C LEU A 25 -23.44 15.04 -26.32
N LEU A 26 -23.21 14.52 -27.52
CA LEU A 26 -22.87 13.10 -27.75
C LEU A 26 -21.52 12.76 -27.12
N PHE A 27 -20.55 13.66 -27.22
CA PHE A 27 -19.24 13.52 -26.57
C PHE A 27 -19.36 13.49 -25.04
N ILE A 28 -20.19 14.37 -24.45
CA ILE A 28 -20.45 14.38 -23.02
C ILE A 28 -21.12 13.08 -22.57
N LEU A 29 -22.08 12.57 -23.32
CA LEU A 29 -22.76 11.30 -23.01
C LEU A 29 -21.77 10.11 -23.05
N ILE A 30 -20.92 10.04 -24.07
CA ILE A 30 -19.91 8.98 -24.20
C ILE A 30 -18.91 9.04 -23.03
N THR A 31 -18.35 10.22 -22.74
CA THR A 31 -17.40 10.38 -21.65
C THR A 31 -18.01 10.06 -20.28
N SER A 32 -19.25 10.47 -20.06
CA SER A 32 -19.99 10.14 -18.83
C SER A 32 -20.21 8.62 -18.70
N TYR A 33 -20.54 7.96 -19.81
CA TYR A 33 -20.73 6.53 -19.83
C TYR A 33 -19.42 5.74 -19.62
N VAL A 34 -18.33 6.17 -20.26
CA VAL A 34 -16.99 5.59 -20.01
C VAL A 34 -16.60 5.71 -18.54
N ASN A 35 -16.81 6.88 -17.95
CA ASN A 35 -16.56 7.09 -16.52
C ASN A 35 -17.44 6.20 -15.63
N TYR A 36 -18.70 6.00 -16.00
CA TYR A 36 -19.61 5.10 -15.30
C TYR A 36 -19.10 3.66 -15.34
N VAL A 37 -18.71 3.15 -16.52
CA VAL A 37 -18.17 1.79 -16.67
C VAL A 37 -16.86 1.63 -15.87
N ASN A 38 -15.94 2.59 -15.98
CA ASN A 38 -14.66 2.55 -15.25
C ASN A 38 -14.83 2.50 -13.74
N LYS A 39 -15.86 3.14 -13.22
CA LYS A 39 -16.14 3.17 -11.77
C LYS A 39 -16.82 1.89 -11.27
N HIS A 40 -17.65 1.25 -12.09
CA HIS A 40 -18.47 0.11 -11.67
C HIS A 40 -17.90 -1.24 -12.10
N PHE A 41 -16.98 -1.25 -13.05
CA PHE A 41 -16.35 -2.48 -13.50
C PHE A 41 -15.01 -2.69 -12.76
N PRO A 42 -14.80 -3.83 -12.10
CA PRO A 42 -13.52 -4.10 -11.44
C PRO A 42 -12.38 -4.17 -12.44
N GLU A 43 -11.17 -3.82 -12.01
CA GLU A 43 -9.95 -3.94 -12.84
C GLU A 43 -9.42 -5.36 -12.85
N GLN A 44 -9.75 -6.13 -11.80
CA GLN A 44 -9.34 -7.52 -11.63
C GLN A 44 -10.52 -8.35 -11.17
N ILE A 45 -10.66 -9.54 -11.74
CA ILE A 45 -11.65 -10.55 -11.36
C ILE A 45 -10.88 -11.83 -11.03
N TYR A 46 -11.22 -12.45 -9.91
CA TYR A 46 -10.70 -13.76 -9.52
C TYR A 46 -11.81 -14.78 -9.63
N ILE A 47 -11.54 -15.87 -10.34
CA ILE A 47 -12.49 -16.97 -10.58
C ILE A 47 -11.78 -18.27 -10.18
N THR A 48 -12.47 -19.16 -9.48
CA THR A 48 -11.92 -20.48 -9.17
C THR A 48 -12.04 -21.42 -10.37
N GLU A 49 -11.07 -22.29 -10.53
CA GLU A 49 -11.11 -23.36 -11.54
C GLU A 49 -12.40 -24.17 -11.43
N GLN A 50 -12.96 -24.58 -12.56
CA GLN A 50 -14.20 -25.37 -12.66
C GLN A 50 -15.45 -24.73 -12.03
N SER A 51 -15.43 -23.44 -11.74
CA SER A 51 -16.63 -22.73 -11.29
C SER A 51 -17.39 -22.13 -12.46
N ASP A 52 -18.70 -22.31 -12.49
CA ASP A 52 -19.61 -21.58 -13.38
C ASP A 52 -19.85 -20.20 -12.77
N THR A 53 -19.00 -19.23 -13.10
CA THR A 53 -19.18 -17.86 -12.64
C THR A 53 -19.93 -17.07 -13.69
N SER A 54 -21.15 -16.62 -13.37
CA SER A 54 -21.93 -15.76 -14.23
C SER A 54 -21.72 -14.28 -13.88
N ILE A 55 -21.48 -13.45 -14.89
CA ILE A 55 -21.39 -12.00 -14.76
C ILE A 55 -22.50 -11.39 -15.59
N ASN A 56 -23.40 -10.68 -14.92
CA ASN A 56 -24.46 -9.92 -15.56
C ASN A 56 -24.21 -8.43 -15.35
N LEU A 57 -23.87 -7.73 -16.40
CA LEU A 57 -23.59 -6.29 -16.35
C LEU A 57 -24.74 -5.45 -16.91
N SER A 58 -25.64 -6.08 -17.70
CA SER A 58 -26.76 -5.41 -18.39
C SER A 58 -26.32 -4.15 -19.18
N LEU A 59 -25.10 -4.18 -19.72
CA LEU A 59 -24.49 -3.06 -20.43
C LEU A 59 -24.28 -3.43 -21.90
N PRO A 60 -24.45 -2.52 -22.87
CA PRO A 60 -24.20 -2.77 -24.30
C PRO A 60 -22.68 -2.81 -24.59
N VAL A 61 -21.99 -3.72 -23.89
CA VAL A 61 -20.54 -3.90 -23.94
C VAL A 61 -20.24 -5.30 -24.45
N THR A 62 -19.34 -5.40 -25.39
CA THR A 62 -18.75 -6.67 -25.83
C THR A 62 -17.34 -6.81 -25.30
N GLY A 63 -16.91 -8.03 -24.99
CA GLY A 63 -15.55 -8.32 -24.54
C GLY A 63 -14.89 -9.35 -25.43
N SER A 64 -13.62 -9.16 -25.78
CA SER A 64 -12.76 -10.17 -26.35
C SER A 64 -11.83 -10.73 -25.28
N VAL A 65 -11.85 -12.03 -25.10
CA VAL A 65 -11.05 -12.76 -24.10
C VAL A 65 -9.74 -13.18 -24.72
N HIS A 66 -8.63 -12.87 -24.06
CA HIS A 66 -7.28 -13.17 -24.52
C HIS A 66 -6.51 -13.95 -23.46
N ASP A 67 -5.66 -14.89 -23.92
CA ASP A 67 -4.74 -15.64 -23.05
C ASP A 67 -3.36 -14.96 -23.04
N THR A 68 -2.84 -14.69 -21.84
CA THR A 68 -1.53 -14.06 -21.63
C THR A 68 -0.40 -15.03 -21.36
N GLN A 69 -0.69 -16.34 -21.19
CA GLN A 69 0.32 -17.30 -20.69
C GLN A 69 1.43 -17.62 -21.69
N ASN A 70 1.20 -17.49 -23.00
CA ASN A 70 2.16 -17.95 -24.01
C ASN A 70 2.81 -16.82 -24.83
N GLY A 71 2.68 -15.56 -24.43
CA GLY A 71 3.24 -14.42 -25.18
C GLY A 71 2.64 -14.21 -26.59
N THR A 72 1.64 -15.01 -26.96
CA THR A 72 0.83 -14.86 -28.17
C THR A 72 -0.55 -14.41 -27.75
N ASP A 73 -0.89 -13.20 -28.13
CA ASP A 73 -2.21 -12.60 -27.88
C ASP A 73 -3.25 -13.28 -28.78
N ASN A 74 -3.75 -14.43 -28.34
CA ASN A 74 -4.77 -15.20 -29.05
C ASN A 74 -6.15 -14.87 -28.48
N SER A 75 -7.02 -14.30 -29.30
CA SER A 75 -8.43 -14.15 -28.95
C SER A 75 -9.08 -15.53 -28.82
N LEU A 76 -9.50 -15.88 -27.60
CA LEU A 76 -10.13 -17.16 -27.28
C LEU A 76 -11.64 -17.14 -27.55
N ALA A 77 -12.31 -16.05 -27.21
CA ALA A 77 -13.76 -15.91 -27.34
C ALA A 77 -14.21 -14.44 -27.33
N ASN A 78 -15.40 -14.20 -27.88
CA ASN A 78 -16.09 -12.93 -27.75
C ASN A 78 -17.32 -13.13 -26.85
N ALA A 79 -17.50 -12.24 -25.88
CA ALA A 79 -18.61 -12.24 -24.94
C ALA A 79 -19.48 -10.98 -25.11
N ASP A 80 -20.79 -11.14 -25.05
CA ASP A 80 -21.75 -10.04 -25.10
C ASP A 80 -22.31 -9.80 -23.68
N PHE A 81 -21.79 -8.79 -22.98
CA PHE A 81 -22.18 -8.43 -21.63
C PHE A 81 -23.50 -7.67 -21.52
N SER A 82 -24.24 -7.52 -22.65
CA SER A 82 -25.64 -7.08 -22.59
C SER A 82 -26.55 -8.17 -22.01
N ARG A 83 -26.04 -9.40 -21.92
CA ARG A 83 -26.69 -10.58 -21.35
C ARG A 83 -25.84 -11.15 -20.22
N GLU A 84 -26.38 -12.13 -19.53
CA GLU A 84 -25.62 -12.92 -18.58
C GLU A 84 -24.55 -13.75 -19.34
N VAL A 85 -23.29 -13.52 -18.98
CA VAL A 85 -22.14 -14.26 -19.51
C VAL A 85 -21.66 -15.22 -18.45
N THR A 86 -21.72 -16.52 -18.75
CA THR A 86 -21.16 -17.55 -17.89
C THR A 86 -19.73 -17.86 -18.36
N PHE A 87 -18.78 -17.71 -17.48
CA PHE A 87 -17.41 -18.13 -17.71
C PHE A 87 -17.27 -19.59 -17.28
N ILE A 88 -17.00 -20.45 -18.25
CA ILE A 88 -16.58 -21.82 -17.97
C ILE A 88 -15.06 -21.77 -17.98
N THR A 89 -14.47 -21.79 -16.79
CA THR A 89 -13.03 -21.64 -16.62
C THR A 89 -12.31 -22.94 -16.96
N GLY A 90 -11.27 -22.81 -17.77
CA GLY A 90 -10.31 -23.87 -18.06
C GLY A 90 -9.21 -23.95 -17.00
N SER A 91 -7.96 -24.12 -17.43
CA SER A 91 -6.81 -24.22 -16.54
C SER A 91 -6.52 -22.90 -15.77
N PRO A 92 -5.95 -22.99 -14.58
CA PRO A 92 -5.46 -21.81 -13.83
C PRO A 92 -4.53 -20.96 -14.66
N GLY A 93 -4.68 -19.65 -14.54
CA GLY A 93 -3.87 -18.71 -15.32
C GLY A 93 -4.42 -17.29 -15.33
N SER A 94 -3.69 -16.41 -16.02
CA SER A 94 -4.09 -15.01 -16.19
C SER A 94 -4.58 -14.77 -17.58
N TYR A 95 -5.78 -14.24 -17.69
CA TYR A 95 -6.46 -13.86 -18.91
C TYR A 95 -6.78 -12.38 -18.85
N HIS A 96 -7.03 -11.75 -19.98
CA HIS A 96 -7.58 -10.41 -20.01
C HIS A 96 -8.77 -10.32 -20.94
N ILE A 97 -9.66 -9.41 -20.62
CA ILE A 97 -10.86 -9.12 -21.42
C ILE A 97 -10.80 -7.67 -21.85
N ASP A 98 -10.72 -7.45 -23.15
CA ASP A 98 -10.82 -6.11 -23.72
C ASP A 98 -12.28 -5.75 -23.96
N LEU A 99 -12.76 -4.77 -23.22
CA LEU A 99 -14.14 -4.32 -23.30
C LEU A 99 -14.32 -3.23 -24.33
N HIS A 100 -15.32 -3.40 -25.20
CA HIS A 100 -15.68 -2.47 -26.25
C HIS A 100 -17.14 -2.06 -26.15
N LEU A 101 -17.41 -0.76 -26.21
CA LEU A 101 -18.77 -0.23 -26.34
C LEU A 101 -19.22 -0.33 -27.80
N PHE A 102 -20.42 -0.89 -28.01
CA PHE A 102 -21.01 -1.15 -29.34
C PHE A 102 -20.10 -2.00 -30.26
N GLY A 103 -19.17 -2.77 -29.70
CA GLY A 103 -18.27 -3.66 -30.44
C GLY A 103 -17.06 -2.99 -31.10
N PHE A 104 -16.89 -1.67 -31.02
CA PHE A 104 -15.79 -0.97 -31.72
C PHE A 104 -15.06 0.08 -30.85
N LEU A 105 -15.71 0.69 -29.86
CA LEU A 105 -15.08 1.71 -29.03
C LEU A 105 -14.45 1.06 -27.81
N PHE A 106 -13.12 0.97 -27.77
CA PHE A 106 -12.39 0.43 -26.63
C PHE A 106 -12.70 1.23 -25.34
N LEU A 107 -13.01 0.53 -24.28
CA LEU A 107 -13.30 1.10 -22.95
C LEU A 107 -12.14 0.87 -21.97
N LYS A 108 -11.84 -0.39 -21.71
CA LYS A 108 -10.74 -0.80 -20.79
C LYS A 108 -10.46 -2.29 -20.91
N THR A 109 -9.29 -2.68 -20.40
CA THR A 109 -8.92 -4.08 -20.20
C THR A 109 -9.22 -4.49 -18.76
N VAL A 110 -9.78 -5.67 -18.57
CA VAL A 110 -10.04 -6.29 -17.26
C VAL A 110 -9.21 -7.57 -17.14
N ASN A 111 -8.44 -7.67 -16.06
CA ASN A 111 -7.65 -8.86 -15.80
C ASN A 111 -8.50 -9.92 -15.11
N VAL A 112 -8.52 -11.14 -15.64
CA VAL A 112 -9.22 -12.29 -15.06
C VAL A 112 -8.18 -13.31 -14.65
N ASN A 113 -8.09 -13.57 -13.36
CA ASN A 113 -7.19 -14.57 -12.80
C ASN A 113 -7.99 -15.81 -12.42
N VAL A 114 -7.76 -16.90 -13.12
CA VAL A 114 -8.28 -18.22 -12.77
C VAL A 114 -7.33 -18.85 -11.78
N VAL A 115 -7.80 -19.10 -10.56
CA VAL A 115 -7.01 -19.61 -9.44
C VAL A 115 -7.52 -20.98 -9.00
N ASP A 116 -6.60 -21.78 -8.50
CA ASP A 116 -6.96 -23.06 -7.89
C ASP A 116 -7.82 -22.85 -6.64
N GLU A 117 -8.72 -23.77 -6.37
CA GLU A 117 -9.47 -23.81 -5.14
C GLU A 117 -8.52 -24.12 -3.97
N LYS A 118 -8.52 -23.25 -2.96
CA LYS A 118 -7.70 -23.44 -1.75
C LYS A 118 -8.58 -23.75 -0.55
N TYR A 119 -8.29 -24.86 0.08
CA TYR A 119 -8.92 -25.23 1.34
C TYR A 119 -8.14 -24.65 2.52
N VAL A 120 -8.85 -24.06 3.45
CA VAL A 120 -8.28 -23.45 4.65
C VAL A 120 -9.03 -23.89 5.89
N TYR A 121 -8.30 -24.00 7.00
CA TYR A 121 -8.87 -24.21 8.32
C TYR A 121 -9.11 -22.85 8.97
N PRO A 122 -10.37 -22.45 9.22
CA PRO A 122 -10.64 -21.20 9.91
C PRO A 122 -10.09 -21.27 11.34
N CYS A 123 -9.47 -20.21 11.77
CA CYS A 123 -8.82 -20.09 13.08
C CYS A 123 -9.33 -18.86 13.83
N GLY A 124 -8.97 -18.78 15.09
CA GLY A 124 -9.21 -17.63 15.98
C GLY A 124 -8.11 -17.54 17.03
N PHE A 125 -6.91 -18.06 16.71
CA PHE A 125 -5.81 -18.10 17.65
C PHE A 125 -5.19 -16.72 17.81
N LYS A 126 -5.05 -16.31 19.09
CA LYS A 126 -4.30 -15.12 19.44
C LYS A 126 -2.81 -15.33 19.21
N ALA A 127 -2.14 -14.37 18.60
CA ALA A 127 -0.71 -14.38 18.36
C ALA A 127 -0.07 -13.06 18.79
N GLY A 128 1.10 -13.15 19.42
CA GLY A 128 1.96 -12.01 19.65
C GLY A 128 2.72 -11.71 18.36
N LEU A 129 2.67 -10.47 17.91
CA LEU A 129 3.36 -10.02 16.72
C LEU A 129 4.58 -9.19 17.13
N TYR A 130 5.74 -9.56 16.65
CA TYR A 130 6.98 -8.79 16.74
C TYR A 130 7.41 -8.38 15.34
N LEU A 131 7.58 -7.09 15.12
CA LEU A 131 7.95 -6.51 13.85
C LEU A 131 9.28 -5.78 13.98
N LYS A 132 10.23 -6.12 13.13
CA LYS A 132 11.52 -5.43 13.03
C LYS A 132 11.44 -4.39 11.92
N SER A 133 11.82 -3.15 12.22
CA SER A 133 11.87 -2.08 11.23
C SER A 133 13.08 -2.20 10.30
N SER A 134 12.94 -1.67 9.07
CA SER A 134 14.04 -1.48 8.13
C SER A 134 14.81 -0.22 8.52
N GLY A 135 15.81 -0.36 9.40
CA GLY A 135 16.52 0.76 10.01
C GLY A 135 15.96 1.18 11.36
N ILE A 136 16.54 2.19 11.96
CA ILE A 136 16.20 2.68 13.29
C ILE A 136 15.34 3.93 13.18
N LEU A 137 14.05 3.83 13.52
CA LEU A 137 13.10 4.94 13.44
C LEU A 137 13.39 6.01 14.50
N VAL A 138 13.57 7.24 14.09
CA VAL A 138 13.68 8.41 14.97
C VAL A 138 12.27 8.87 15.37
N VAL A 139 11.96 8.81 16.66
CA VAL A 139 10.65 9.22 17.19
C VAL A 139 10.66 10.63 17.76
N LYS A 140 11.83 11.09 18.24
CA LYS A 140 12.01 12.45 18.79
C LYS A 140 13.48 12.83 18.79
N THR A 141 13.78 14.11 18.59
CA THR A 141 15.07 14.73 18.92
C THR A 141 14.98 15.43 20.29
N ASP A 142 16.04 15.37 21.05
CA ASP A 142 16.10 15.96 22.39
C ASP A 142 17.46 16.57 22.68
N SER A 143 17.53 17.42 23.68
CA SER A 143 18.77 18.01 24.15
C SER A 143 19.52 17.07 25.09
N ILE A 144 20.83 17.24 25.16
CA ILE A 144 21.76 16.51 26.03
C ILE A 144 22.41 17.52 26.94
N GLU A 145 22.49 17.22 28.25
CA GLU A 145 23.33 17.95 29.18
C GLU A 145 24.79 17.53 29.01
N SER A 146 25.55 18.34 28.30
CA SER A 146 26.96 18.08 28.05
C SER A 146 27.80 18.25 29.30
N LYS A 147 28.86 17.46 29.42
CA LYS A 147 29.85 17.53 30.45
C LYS A 147 30.60 18.87 30.50
N SER A 148 30.80 19.51 29.36
CA SER A 148 31.64 20.70 29.19
C SER A 148 30.92 21.96 28.75
N SER A 149 29.77 21.84 28.05
CA SER A 149 29.23 22.93 27.25
C SER A 149 27.74 23.26 27.49
N GLY A 150 27.19 22.79 28.65
CA GLY A 150 25.78 23.02 28.94
C GLY A 150 24.82 22.15 28.16
N THR A 151 23.64 22.65 27.82
CA THR A 151 22.60 21.90 27.08
C THR A 151 22.78 22.06 25.59
N ILE A 152 22.95 20.97 24.85
CA ILE A 152 23.18 20.93 23.39
C ILE A 152 22.18 19.98 22.73
N THR A 153 21.70 20.32 21.55
CA THR A 153 20.86 19.46 20.70
C THR A 153 21.63 19.10 19.42
N PRO A 154 22.40 18.00 19.40
CA PRO A 154 23.34 17.71 18.30
C PRO A 154 22.68 17.50 16.94
N CYS A 155 21.47 16.96 16.94
CA CYS A 155 20.72 16.61 15.73
C CYS A 155 19.68 17.68 15.32
N GLU A 156 19.67 18.86 15.95
CA GLU A 156 18.69 19.91 15.65
C GLU A 156 18.77 20.35 14.18
N ASN A 157 17.61 20.34 13.49
CA ASN A 157 17.47 20.65 12.08
C ASN A 157 18.26 19.75 11.11
N ILE A 158 18.92 18.69 11.61
CA ILE A 158 19.68 17.72 10.79
C ILE A 158 18.90 16.42 10.64
N ILE A 159 18.53 15.80 11.78
CA ILE A 159 17.74 14.60 11.86
C ILE A 159 16.37 14.96 12.41
N THR A 160 15.31 14.42 11.81
CA THR A 160 13.94 14.76 12.18
C THR A 160 13.14 13.53 12.57
N LYS A 161 12.05 13.75 13.29
CA LYS A 161 11.06 12.73 13.60
C LYS A 161 10.54 12.07 12.32
N GLY A 162 10.58 10.74 12.27
CA GLY A 162 10.14 9.94 11.13
C GLY A 162 11.27 9.53 10.19
N ASP A 163 12.50 9.97 10.40
CA ASP A 163 13.67 9.48 9.70
C ASP A 163 14.01 8.05 10.16
N TYR A 164 14.54 7.22 9.27
CA TYR A 164 15.13 5.93 9.62
C TYR A 164 16.64 5.99 9.43
N ILE A 165 17.39 5.73 10.49
CA ILE A 165 18.85 5.57 10.41
C ILE A 165 19.13 4.20 9.81
N LEU A 166 19.82 4.20 8.66
CA LEU A 166 20.18 2.98 7.93
C LEU A 166 21.63 2.58 8.19
N LYS A 167 22.56 3.56 8.12
CA LYS A 167 24.01 3.31 8.30
C LYS A 167 24.67 4.42 9.10
N ILE A 168 25.77 4.07 9.73
CA ILE A 168 26.74 5.00 10.32
C ILE A 168 28.12 4.62 9.80
N ASN A 169 28.85 5.60 9.19
CA ASN A 169 30.17 5.42 8.60
C ASN A 169 30.19 4.18 7.69
N ASP A 170 29.20 4.07 6.78
CA ASP A 170 29.00 2.96 5.82
C ASP A 170 28.63 1.59 6.43
N GLU A 171 28.56 1.45 7.75
CA GLU A 171 28.13 0.23 8.41
C GLU A 171 26.63 0.23 8.69
N GLU A 172 25.93 -0.85 8.31
CA GLU A 172 24.50 -1.02 8.56
C GLU A 172 24.16 -1.06 10.06
N ILE A 173 23.11 -0.35 10.46
CA ILE A 173 22.63 -0.31 11.83
C ILE A 173 21.28 -1.02 11.93
N ASN A 174 21.27 -2.17 12.58
CA ASN A 174 20.11 -3.04 12.69
C ASN A 174 19.44 -3.07 14.08
N SER A 175 20.03 -2.39 15.09
CA SER A 175 19.46 -2.35 16.45
C SER A 175 19.82 -1.07 17.19
N LYS A 176 18.96 -0.67 18.13
CA LYS A 176 19.22 0.44 19.09
C LYS A 176 20.54 0.25 19.82
N LYS A 177 20.84 -0.99 20.22
CA LYS A 177 22.10 -1.32 20.91
C LYS A 177 23.30 -1.07 20.01
N GLN A 178 23.25 -1.51 18.75
CA GLN A 178 24.33 -1.26 17.78
C GLN A 178 24.51 0.24 17.53
N LEU A 179 23.41 0.99 17.36
CA LEU A 179 23.44 2.45 17.25
C LEU A 179 24.18 3.09 18.43
N SER A 180 23.80 2.74 19.66
CA SER A 180 24.43 3.28 20.87
C SER A 180 25.91 2.93 20.96
N CYS A 181 26.30 1.69 20.64
CA CYS A 181 27.72 1.28 20.61
C CYS A 181 28.51 2.11 19.60
N LYS A 182 28.03 2.25 18.37
CA LYS A 182 28.71 3.01 17.31
C LYS A 182 28.86 4.49 17.65
N VAL A 183 27.86 5.09 18.28
CA VAL A 183 27.92 6.48 18.75
C VAL A 183 28.95 6.65 19.86
N ASN A 184 29.07 5.69 20.76
CA ASN A 184 30.10 5.75 21.83
C ASN A 184 31.52 5.48 21.31
N GLU A 185 31.67 4.54 20.37
CA GLU A 185 32.98 4.18 19.77
C GLU A 185 33.63 5.36 19.03
N CYS A 186 32.84 6.30 18.50
CA CYS A 186 33.38 7.43 17.77
C CYS A 186 34.09 8.47 18.64
N ALA A 187 33.96 8.39 19.98
CA ALA A 187 34.66 9.25 20.94
C ALA A 187 34.53 10.78 20.65
N GLY A 188 33.40 11.20 20.12
CA GLY A 188 33.11 12.60 19.77
C GLY A 188 33.54 13.02 18.36
N GLU A 189 34.07 12.12 17.55
CA GLU A 189 34.33 12.40 16.15
C GLU A 189 33.03 12.51 15.34
N LYS A 190 33.09 13.17 14.18
CA LYS A 190 31.95 13.32 13.28
C LYS A 190 31.52 11.97 12.72
N LEU A 191 30.21 11.72 12.76
CA LEU A 191 29.57 10.56 12.18
C LEU A 191 28.86 10.93 10.88
N ASN A 192 29.12 10.14 9.85
CA ASN A 192 28.32 10.19 8.61
C ASN A 192 27.16 9.21 8.77
N ILE A 193 25.94 9.71 8.67
CA ILE A 193 24.71 8.94 8.90
C ILE A 193 23.89 8.91 7.62
N GLU A 194 23.63 7.72 7.11
CA GLU A 194 22.70 7.50 6.01
C GLU A 194 21.28 7.34 6.58
N LEU A 195 20.37 8.18 6.12
CA LEU A 195 18.98 8.23 6.55
C LEU A 195 18.03 7.95 5.39
N LEU A 196 16.91 7.27 5.68
CA LEU A 196 15.74 7.27 4.80
C LEU A 196 14.75 8.32 5.31
N ARG A 197 14.45 9.33 4.48
CA ARG A 197 13.50 10.41 4.75
C ARG A 197 12.53 10.55 3.59
N ASN A 198 11.22 10.35 3.83
CA ASN A 198 10.18 10.41 2.80
C ASN A 198 10.51 9.59 1.54
N ASP A 199 10.96 8.34 1.75
CA ASP A 199 11.39 7.37 0.72
C ASP A 199 12.65 7.76 -0.07
N GLU A 200 13.35 8.82 0.34
CA GLU A 200 14.63 9.23 -0.22
C GLU A 200 15.78 8.95 0.74
N THR A 201 16.89 8.40 0.23
CA THR A 201 18.11 8.20 1.01
C THR A 201 18.96 9.47 0.99
N ILE A 202 19.27 9.99 2.18
CA ILE A 202 20.11 11.19 2.37
C ILE A 202 21.25 10.90 3.33
N ASN A 203 22.37 11.60 3.13
CA ASN A 203 23.53 11.53 4.01
C ASN A 203 23.66 12.84 4.81
N VAL A 204 23.83 12.70 6.11
CA VAL A 204 24.03 13.81 7.03
C VAL A 204 25.26 13.58 7.91
N THR A 205 25.86 14.65 8.39
CA THR A 205 27.01 14.57 9.32
C THR A 205 26.61 15.17 10.66
N VAL A 206 26.82 14.42 11.75
CA VAL A 206 26.51 14.85 13.10
C VAL A 206 27.70 14.59 14.01
N THR A 207 27.96 15.48 14.97
CA THR A 207 28.96 15.30 16.01
C THR A 207 28.28 14.92 17.32
N PRO A 208 28.49 13.71 17.85
CA PRO A 208 27.97 13.31 19.15
C PRO A 208 28.51 14.17 20.28
N VAL A 209 27.73 14.27 21.35
CA VAL A 209 28.08 15.08 22.54
C VAL A 209 28.30 14.18 23.72
N GLU A 210 29.41 14.36 24.45
CA GLU A 210 29.68 13.67 25.73
C GLU A 210 28.74 14.21 26.82
N ASP A 211 27.95 13.30 27.42
CA ASP A 211 27.05 13.63 28.51
C ASP A 211 27.78 13.63 29.87
N LYS A 212 27.05 13.94 30.91
CA LYS A 212 27.62 13.96 32.31
C LYS A 212 28.15 12.61 32.78
N ASN A 213 27.71 11.50 32.15
CA ASN A 213 28.15 10.16 32.48
C ASN A 213 29.34 9.68 31.64
N SER A 214 29.94 10.58 30.85
CA SER A 214 31.00 10.28 29.87
C SER A 214 30.58 9.32 28.76
N GLU A 215 29.29 9.33 28.37
CA GLU A 215 28.77 8.63 27.24
C GLU A 215 28.50 9.58 26.09
N TYR A 216 28.85 9.19 24.85
CA TYR A 216 28.56 9.97 23.66
C TYR A 216 27.15 9.71 23.17
N LYS A 217 26.39 10.77 22.90
CA LYS A 217 24.98 10.71 22.52
C LYS A 217 24.66 11.64 21.36
N LEU A 218 23.62 11.26 20.60
CA LEU A 218 23.06 12.08 19.49
C LEU A 218 21.82 12.89 19.89
N GLY A 219 21.29 12.68 21.11
CA GLY A 219 20.02 13.30 21.52
C GLY A 219 18.82 12.81 20.72
N LEU A 220 18.79 11.51 20.43
CA LEU A 220 17.72 10.89 19.66
C LEU A 220 16.96 9.85 20.50
N TRP A 221 15.65 9.91 20.44
CA TRP A 221 14.78 8.83 20.89
C TRP A 221 14.45 7.97 19.68
N VAL A 222 14.70 6.67 19.77
CA VAL A 222 14.61 5.78 18.62
C VAL A 222 13.87 4.47 18.94
N LYS A 223 13.30 3.89 17.88
CA LYS A 223 12.68 2.56 17.90
C LYS A 223 13.24 1.71 16.75
N ASP A 224 13.42 0.43 16.99
CA ASP A 224 13.88 -0.54 15.99
C ASP A 224 12.93 -1.74 15.89
N ASP A 225 11.85 -1.73 16.67
CA ASP A 225 10.81 -2.75 16.66
C ASP A 225 9.43 -2.16 17.02
N ALA A 226 8.41 -2.94 16.69
CA ALA A 226 7.06 -2.76 17.20
C ALA A 226 6.48 -4.12 17.60
N GLN A 227 5.64 -4.11 18.62
CA GLN A 227 4.99 -5.30 19.14
C GLN A 227 3.49 -5.08 19.23
N GLY A 228 2.74 -6.14 18.98
CA GLY A 228 1.28 -6.11 19.04
C GLY A 228 0.69 -7.49 19.29
N ILE A 229 -0.62 -7.54 19.46
CA ILE A 229 -1.38 -8.78 19.55
C ILE A 229 -2.35 -8.81 18.40
N GLY A 230 -2.33 -9.91 17.66
CA GLY A 230 -3.20 -10.17 16.53
C GLY A 230 -3.95 -11.50 16.67
N THR A 231 -4.73 -11.81 15.64
CA THR A 231 -5.47 -13.07 15.55
C THR A 231 -5.18 -13.74 14.22
N ILE A 232 -4.75 -15.00 14.24
CA ILE A 232 -4.62 -15.82 13.04
C ILE A 232 -6.03 -16.16 12.54
N THR A 233 -6.32 -15.81 11.29
CA THR A 233 -7.64 -15.95 10.70
C THR A 233 -7.85 -17.34 10.12
N TYR A 234 -6.85 -17.86 9.41
CA TYR A 234 -6.86 -19.20 8.86
C TYR A 234 -5.47 -19.79 8.68
N ILE A 235 -5.40 -21.10 8.51
CA ILE A 235 -4.22 -21.87 8.13
C ILE A 235 -4.60 -22.72 6.92
N ASP A 236 -3.77 -22.76 5.87
CA ASP A 236 -3.98 -23.61 4.72
C ASP A 236 -3.41 -25.03 4.92
N THR A 237 -3.60 -25.89 3.93
CA THR A 237 -3.10 -27.28 3.95
C THR A 237 -1.58 -27.40 3.93
N ASP A 238 -0.89 -26.35 3.48
CA ASP A 238 0.58 -26.26 3.42
C ASP A 238 1.17 -25.62 4.67
N TYR A 239 0.35 -25.41 5.70
CA TYR A 239 0.69 -24.73 6.96
C TYR A 239 1.04 -23.24 6.81
N ASN A 240 0.71 -22.61 5.68
CA ASN A 240 0.75 -21.16 5.62
C ASN A 240 -0.43 -20.59 6.41
N TYR A 241 -0.20 -19.49 7.09
CA TYR A 241 -1.24 -18.81 7.86
C TYR A 241 -1.46 -17.40 7.35
N ALA A 242 -2.66 -16.91 7.53
CA ALA A 242 -2.99 -15.52 7.28
C ALA A 242 -3.80 -14.93 8.43
N ALA A 243 -3.69 -13.62 8.56
CA ALA A 243 -4.42 -12.84 9.54
C ALA A 243 -4.96 -11.57 8.89
N LEU A 244 -6.19 -11.21 9.22
CA LEU A 244 -6.71 -9.89 8.90
C LEU A 244 -6.01 -8.85 9.79
N GLY A 245 -5.55 -7.79 9.18
CA GLY A 245 -4.83 -6.74 9.88
C GLY A 245 -5.18 -5.35 9.34
N HIS A 246 -4.60 -4.36 9.96
CA HIS A 246 -4.62 -2.96 9.51
C HIS A 246 -3.17 -2.48 9.36
N PRO A 247 -2.91 -1.39 8.65
CA PRO A 247 -1.58 -0.80 8.60
C PRO A 247 -1.06 -0.55 10.01
N ILE A 248 0.18 -1.01 10.28
CA ILE A 248 0.81 -0.80 11.57
C ILE A 248 1.53 0.54 11.50
N THR A 249 1.03 1.49 12.26
CA THR A 249 1.57 2.84 12.35
C THR A 249 2.31 3.04 13.67
N ASP A 250 3.39 3.80 13.64
CA ASP A 250 4.01 4.27 14.86
C ASP A 250 3.17 5.39 15.51
N ASN A 251 2.76 5.19 16.75
CA ASN A 251 1.89 6.13 17.48
C ASN A 251 2.51 7.52 17.65
N THR A 252 3.83 7.62 17.59
CA THR A 252 4.53 8.90 17.77
C THR A 252 4.61 9.66 16.46
N THR A 253 4.96 8.99 15.36
CA THR A 253 5.14 9.63 14.06
C THR A 253 3.84 9.71 13.27
N GLY A 254 2.87 8.84 13.52
CA GLY A 254 1.63 8.69 12.76
C GLY A 254 1.82 8.05 11.37
N LYS A 255 3.05 7.67 11.02
CA LYS A 255 3.38 7.04 9.72
C LYS A 255 3.36 5.52 9.84
N ALA A 256 3.07 4.83 8.73
CA ALA A 256 3.22 3.38 8.64
C ALA A 256 4.68 2.99 8.89
N LEU A 257 4.88 1.89 9.62
CA LEU A 257 6.22 1.36 9.87
C LEU A 257 6.79 0.71 8.60
N ASN A 258 8.04 1.04 8.31
CA ASN A 258 8.81 0.35 7.29
C ASN A 258 9.35 -0.97 7.88
N ILE A 259 8.71 -2.09 7.56
CA ILE A 259 8.94 -3.40 8.19
C ILE A 259 9.94 -4.20 7.37
N LYS A 260 10.99 -4.69 8.02
CA LYS A 260 11.99 -5.61 7.42
C LYS A 260 11.51 -7.06 7.50
N TYR A 261 11.03 -7.49 8.66
CA TYR A 261 10.43 -8.81 8.89
C TYR A 261 9.55 -8.82 10.12
N GLY A 262 8.68 -9.83 10.22
CA GLY A 262 7.85 -10.11 11.38
C GLY A 262 8.06 -11.52 11.92
N ARG A 263 7.75 -11.73 13.19
CA ARG A 263 7.70 -13.04 13.84
C ARG A 263 6.45 -13.15 14.68
N LEU A 264 5.90 -14.34 14.75
CA LEU A 264 4.79 -14.67 15.63
C LEU A 264 5.30 -15.40 16.88
N TYR A 265 4.67 -15.12 18.00
CA TYR A 265 4.97 -15.69 19.30
C TYR A 265 3.69 -16.07 20.01
N ASN A 266 3.78 -17.02 20.93
CA ASN A 266 2.71 -17.27 21.86
C ASN A 266 2.42 -16.02 22.69
N THR A 267 1.14 -15.78 22.97
CA THR A 267 0.73 -14.63 23.78
C THR A 267 -0.32 -14.99 24.80
N ARG A 268 -0.28 -14.32 25.93
CA ARG A 268 -1.27 -14.41 26.99
C ARG A 268 -1.98 -13.08 27.15
N ILE A 269 -3.30 -13.08 26.97
CA ILE A 269 -4.13 -11.89 27.20
C ILE A 269 -4.23 -11.65 28.72
N LEU A 270 -3.94 -10.43 29.15
CA LEU A 270 -4.07 -9.99 30.53
C LEU A 270 -5.38 -9.24 30.76
N SER A 271 -5.79 -8.40 29.82
CA SER A 271 -7.03 -7.64 29.92
C SER A 271 -7.61 -7.31 28.54
N ILE A 272 -8.92 -7.11 28.52
CA ILE A 272 -9.67 -6.71 27.34
C ILE A 272 -10.42 -5.42 27.69
N ILE A 273 -10.19 -4.36 26.96
CA ILE A 273 -10.96 -3.13 27.03
C ILE A 273 -11.95 -3.16 25.88
N LYS A 274 -13.24 -3.18 26.21
CA LYS A 274 -14.31 -3.20 25.17
C LYS A 274 -14.35 -1.87 24.45
N GLY A 275 -14.48 -1.92 23.12
CA GLY A 275 -14.73 -0.73 22.32
C GLY A 275 -16.09 -0.10 22.62
N GLN A 276 -16.20 1.21 22.43
CA GLN A 276 -17.42 1.99 22.49
C GLN A 276 -17.57 2.78 21.17
N ASN A 277 -18.73 3.36 20.93
CA ASN A 277 -18.95 4.16 19.73
C ASN A 277 -17.92 5.31 19.66
N GLY A 278 -17.13 5.34 18.58
CA GLY A 278 -16.05 6.31 18.37
C GLY A 278 -14.72 6.02 19.09
N THR A 279 -14.65 4.92 19.89
CA THR A 279 -13.41 4.52 20.59
C THR A 279 -13.19 3.02 20.40
N PRO A 280 -12.13 2.60 19.66
CA PRO A 280 -11.85 1.17 19.45
C PRO A 280 -11.49 0.47 20.76
N GLY A 281 -11.76 -0.84 20.84
CA GLY A 281 -11.33 -1.68 21.93
C GLY A 281 -9.83 -1.95 21.90
N GLU A 282 -9.30 -2.45 23.02
CA GLU A 282 -7.87 -2.76 23.18
C GLU A 282 -7.68 -4.14 23.81
N LEU A 283 -6.73 -4.92 23.29
CA LEU A 283 -6.23 -6.14 23.89
C LEU A 283 -4.86 -5.85 24.52
N ARG A 284 -4.72 -6.16 25.82
CA ARG A 284 -3.43 -6.09 26.53
C ARG A 284 -2.96 -7.48 26.89
N GLY A 285 -1.69 -7.77 26.63
CA GLY A 285 -1.12 -9.09 26.93
C GLY A 285 0.39 -9.08 26.98
N ILE A 286 0.93 -10.26 27.25
CA ILE A 286 2.37 -10.53 27.29
C ILE A 286 2.69 -11.44 26.10
N ILE A 287 3.70 -11.08 25.33
CA ILE A 287 4.29 -11.88 24.27
C ILE A 287 5.40 -12.73 24.88
N ASP A 288 5.33 -14.05 24.72
CA ASP A 288 6.36 -14.97 25.20
C ASP A 288 7.47 -15.10 24.17
N ASN A 289 8.50 -14.28 24.30
CA ASN A 289 9.65 -14.24 23.38
C ASN A 289 10.58 -15.47 23.52
N LYS A 290 10.33 -16.39 24.47
CA LYS A 290 11.19 -17.57 24.66
C LYS A 290 10.83 -18.72 23.73
N ASN A 291 9.58 -18.76 23.25
CA ASN A 291 9.08 -19.79 22.37
C ASN A 291 8.54 -19.14 21.08
N SER A 292 9.41 -19.02 20.06
CA SER A 292 8.94 -18.72 18.70
C SER A 292 8.25 -19.96 18.12
N THR A 293 7.04 -19.82 17.68
CA THR A 293 6.33 -20.82 16.86
C THR A 293 6.88 -20.84 15.46
#